data_b4c5765977245e7e0e7cacae539333ed
#
_entry.id   b4c5765977245e7e0e7cacae539333ed
#
_cell.length_a   1.000
_cell.length_b   1.000
_cell.length_c   1.000
_cell.angle_alpha   90.00
_cell.angle_beta   90.00
_cell.angle_gamma   90.00
#
_symmetry.space_group_name_H-M   'P 1'
#
loop_
_entity.id
_entity.type
_entity.pdbx_description
1 polymer ?
#
loop_
_entity_poly.entity_id
_entity_poly.type
_entity_poly.pdbx_seq_one_letter_code
_entity_poly.pdbx_strand_id
1 'polypeptide(L)'
;MAQLPGILRSLAWDHTGPPAVVDRLDDAMPAITTVPMATPVLALLEGSPHTGPWTLRWTSAGHPPPLLLTQDGQERYLEAGQGLLLGTPPGTGGGSRPNATEPLPPGSTLLLCTDGLIEVPGSDLDTGLARLRRHALALAHEPLDTLCDQLPARMPPGSTDDVALLALRLPSP
;
A
#
# COMPACT_ATOMS: atom_id res chain seq x y z
N MET A 1 -16.51 -2.58 8.44
CA MET A 1 -15.48 -2.58 7.36
C MET A 1 -16.07 -2.65 5.95
N ALA A 2 -17.19 -3.31 5.69
CA ALA A 2 -17.71 -3.50 4.31
C ALA A 2 -18.11 -2.23 3.53
N GLN A 3 -18.31 -1.08 4.17
CA GLN A 3 -18.76 0.15 3.51
C GLN A 3 -17.64 1.03 2.96
N LEU A 4 -16.47 1.03 3.58
CA LEU A 4 -15.33 1.91 3.19
C LEU A 4 -14.83 1.70 1.75
N PRO A 5 -14.66 0.47 1.25
CA PRO A 5 -14.22 0.26 -0.14
C PRO A 5 -15.18 0.81 -1.18
N GLY A 6 -16.49 0.71 -0.93
CA GLY A 6 -17.52 1.24 -1.84
C GLY A 6 -17.51 2.76 -1.89
N ILE A 7 -17.34 3.40 -0.76
CA ILE A 7 -17.26 4.87 -0.64
C ILE A 7 -15.96 5.38 -1.27
N LEU A 8 -14.84 4.73 -0.99
CA LEU A 8 -13.55 5.08 -1.60
C LEU A 8 -13.63 5.03 -3.14
N ARG A 9 -14.27 3.98 -3.68
CA ARG A 9 -14.48 3.86 -5.13
C ARG A 9 -15.34 5.01 -5.68
N SER A 10 -16.41 5.40 -4.97
CA SER A 10 -17.26 6.53 -5.37
C SER A 10 -16.50 7.85 -5.35
N LEU A 11 -15.70 8.10 -4.32
CA LEU A 11 -14.90 9.32 -4.20
C LEU A 11 -13.78 9.38 -5.24
N ALA A 12 -13.20 8.23 -5.61
CA ALA A 12 -12.14 8.14 -6.61
C ALA A 12 -12.63 8.43 -8.04
N TRP A 13 -13.95 8.34 -8.29
CA TRP A 13 -14.55 8.61 -9.61
C TRP A 13 -14.34 10.06 -10.06
N ASP A 14 -14.23 11.01 -9.14
CA ASP A 14 -14.07 12.45 -9.45
C ASP A 14 -12.67 12.86 -9.95
N HIS A 15 -11.74 11.92 -10.12
CA HIS A 15 -10.37 12.15 -10.62
C HIS A 15 -9.55 13.22 -9.86
N THR A 16 -9.85 13.47 -8.60
CA THR A 16 -9.19 14.53 -7.81
C THR A 16 -7.80 14.17 -7.29
N GLY A 17 -7.28 13.00 -7.60
CA GLY A 17 -5.98 12.50 -7.14
C GLY A 17 -6.02 11.88 -5.71
N PRO A 18 -5.01 11.04 -5.39
CA PRO A 18 -5.04 10.22 -4.19
C PRO A 18 -5.22 10.98 -2.87
N PRO A 19 -4.53 12.09 -2.57
CA PRO A 19 -4.71 12.78 -1.29
C PRO A 19 -6.12 13.32 -1.08
N ALA A 20 -6.67 13.99 -2.10
CA ALA A 20 -8.00 14.59 -1.99
C ALA A 20 -9.11 13.55 -1.79
N VAL A 21 -8.97 12.37 -2.37
CA VAL A 21 -9.90 11.24 -2.15
C VAL A 21 -9.81 10.74 -0.72
N VAL A 22 -8.60 10.60 -0.18
CA VAL A 22 -8.38 10.12 1.20
C VAL A 22 -8.80 11.17 2.23
N ASP A 23 -8.60 12.47 1.98
CA ASP A 23 -9.10 13.56 2.83
C ASP A 23 -10.64 13.57 2.89
N ARG A 24 -11.32 13.43 1.74
CA ARG A 24 -12.79 13.32 1.70
C ARG A 24 -13.31 12.09 2.45
N LEU A 25 -12.56 10.98 2.38
CA LEU A 25 -12.91 9.78 3.16
C LEU A 25 -12.78 10.04 4.64
N ASP A 26 -11.72 10.72 5.09
CA ASP A 26 -11.49 11.09 6.48
C ASP A 26 -12.63 11.98 7.03
N ASP A 27 -12.99 13.02 6.27
CA ASP A 27 -14.11 13.91 6.60
C ASP A 27 -15.47 13.18 6.69
N ALA A 28 -15.67 12.15 5.86
CA ALA A 28 -16.90 11.39 5.81
C ALA A 28 -16.99 10.30 6.90
N MET A 29 -15.87 9.83 7.44
CA MET A 29 -15.82 8.69 8.37
C MET A 29 -16.80 8.82 9.56
N PRO A 30 -16.90 9.95 10.25
CA PRO A 30 -17.81 10.06 11.40
C PRO A 30 -19.29 9.84 11.06
N ALA A 31 -19.68 10.09 9.80
CA ALA A 31 -21.06 9.93 9.33
C ALA A 31 -21.36 8.54 8.77
N ILE A 32 -20.34 7.77 8.38
CA ILE A 32 -20.51 6.54 7.61
C ILE A 32 -20.06 5.27 8.32
N THR A 33 -19.32 5.39 9.41
CA THR A 33 -18.80 4.24 10.13
C THR A 33 -18.65 4.50 11.63
N THR A 34 -18.76 3.46 12.42
CA THR A 34 -18.41 3.47 13.85
C THR A 34 -16.94 3.11 14.11
N VAL A 35 -16.19 2.78 13.07
CA VAL A 35 -14.76 2.52 13.18
C VAL A 35 -14.02 3.84 13.41
N PRO A 36 -13.34 4.00 14.55
CA PRO A 36 -12.74 5.29 14.91
C PRO A 36 -11.52 5.64 14.07
N MET A 37 -10.82 4.64 13.56
CA MET A 37 -9.56 4.81 12.82
C MET A 37 -9.45 3.79 11.68
N ALA A 38 -8.77 4.17 10.59
CA ALA A 38 -8.49 3.28 9.48
C ALA A 38 -7.14 3.64 8.82
N THR A 39 -6.52 2.64 8.19
CA THR A 39 -5.20 2.75 7.54
C THR A 39 -5.26 2.44 6.04
N PRO A 40 -5.93 3.28 5.21
CA PRO A 40 -5.95 3.04 3.78
C PRO A 40 -4.65 3.48 3.08
N VAL A 41 -4.35 2.81 1.98
CA VAL A 41 -3.45 3.31 0.93
C VAL A 41 -4.24 3.47 -0.36
N LEU A 42 -4.09 4.61 -1.03
CA LEU A 42 -4.67 4.85 -2.33
C LEU A 42 -3.55 5.07 -3.35
N ALA A 43 -3.52 4.20 -4.33
CA ALA A 43 -2.51 4.18 -5.39
C ALA A 43 -3.20 4.29 -6.76
N LEU A 44 -2.72 5.22 -7.58
CA LEU A 44 -3.13 5.41 -8.95
C LEU A 44 -1.96 5.07 -9.87
N LEU A 45 -2.17 4.10 -10.75
CA LEU A 45 -1.17 3.72 -11.73
C LEU A 45 -1.48 4.45 -13.05
N GLU A 46 -0.56 5.30 -13.47
CA GLU A 46 -0.66 6.09 -14.70
C GLU A 46 0.40 5.60 -15.70
N GLY A 47 0.00 5.42 -16.95
CA GLY A 47 0.89 4.97 -18.02
C GLY A 47 0.19 4.10 -19.03
N SER A 48 0.94 3.65 -20.00
CA SER A 48 0.44 2.74 -21.02
C SER A 48 1.55 1.81 -21.49
N PRO A 49 1.25 0.54 -21.74
CA PRO A 49 2.23 -0.40 -22.31
C PRO A 49 2.75 0.04 -23.68
N HIS A 50 2.09 1.01 -24.34
CA HIS A 50 2.43 1.45 -25.70
C HIS A 50 3.07 2.85 -25.75
N THR A 51 2.99 3.68 -24.70
CA THR A 51 3.30 5.13 -24.81
C THR A 51 4.31 5.65 -23.84
N GLY A 52 4.80 4.88 -22.88
CA GLY A 52 5.83 5.42 -21.97
C GLY A 52 5.89 4.75 -20.60
N PRO A 53 6.75 5.26 -19.74
CA PRO A 53 6.97 4.67 -18.44
C PRO A 53 5.72 4.71 -17.57
N TRP A 54 5.53 3.69 -16.76
CA TRP A 54 4.53 3.67 -15.72
C TRP A 54 4.94 4.55 -14.56
N THR A 55 3.96 5.23 -13.99
CA THR A 55 4.14 6.09 -12.81
C THR A 55 3.09 5.74 -11.78
N LEU A 56 3.51 5.56 -10.54
CA LEU A 56 2.66 5.43 -9.39
C LEU A 56 2.46 6.81 -8.76
N ARG A 57 1.20 7.25 -8.63
CA ARG A 57 0.83 8.37 -7.74
C ARG A 57 0.08 7.79 -6.55
N TRP A 58 0.46 8.18 -5.34
CA TRP A 58 -0.09 7.53 -4.17
C TRP A 58 -0.03 8.38 -2.91
N THR A 59 -0.88 8.02 -1.96
CA THR A 59 -0.88 8.49 -0.59
C THR A 59 -1.25 7.35 0.34
N SER A 60 -0.72 7.36 1.54
CA SER A 60 -1.03 6.41 2.59
C SER A 60 -1.50 7.16 3.84
N ALA A 61 -2.44 6.58 4.55
CA ALA A 61 -2.91 7.06 5.83
C ALA A 61 -2.62 6.00 6.90
N GLY A 62 -1.34 5.89 7.32
CA GLY A 62 -0.92 4.93 8.33
C GLY A 62 -0.81 3.48 7.86
N HIS A 63 -1.04 3.19 6.57
CA HIS A 63 -0.87 1.85 6.02
C HIS A 63 0.62 1.52 5.85
N PRO A 64 1.05 0.26 5.99
CA PRO A 64 2.43 -0.14 5.70
C PRO A 64 2.91 0.38 4.34
N PRO A 65 4.18 0.81 4.22
CA PRO A 65 4.68 1.35 2.97
C PRO A 65 4.70 0.30 1.85
N PRO A 66 4.29 0.66 0.61
CA PRO A 66 4.41 -0.24 -0.53
C PRO A 66 5.87 -0.67 -0.74
N LEU A 67 6.10 -1.95 -1.04
CA LEU A 67 7.42 -2.47 -1.40
C LEU A 67 7.55 -2.55 -2.92
N LEU A 68 8.54 -1.87 -3.48
CA LEU A 68 8.89 -1.95 -4.89
C LEU A 68 10.07 -2.90 -5.08
N LEU A 69 9.87 -3.90 -5.94
CA LEU A 69 10.91 -4.82 -6.41
C LEU A 69 11.16 -4.54 -7.89
N THR A 70 12.39 -4.28 -8.27
CA THR A 70 12.76 -4.05 -9.69
C THR A 70 13.31 -5.33 -10.33
N GLN A 71 13.27 -5.39 -11.65
CA GLN A 71 13.72 -6.56 -12.40
C GLN A 71 15.24 -6.82 -12.25
N ASP A 72 16.02 -5.77 -11.96
CA ASP A 72 17.47 -5.86 -11.70
C ASP A 72 17.80 -6.26 -10.24
N GLY A 73 16.80 -6.64 -9.45
CA GLY A 73 16.97 -7.16 -8.10
C GLY A 73 17.15 -6.09 -7.03
N GLN A 74 16.81 -4.82 -7.31
CA GLN A 74 16.74 -3.80 -6.27
C GLN A 74 15.38 -3.85 -5.57
N GLU A 75 15.38 -3.49 -4.29
CA GLU A 75 14.17 -3.40 -3.49
C GLU A 75 14.18 -2.17 -2.59
N ARG A 76 13.02 -1.54 -2.43
CA ARG A 76 12.85 -0.44 -1.50
C ARG A 76 11.40 -0.23 -1.08
N TYR A 77 11.23 0.23 0.14
CA TYR A 77 9.94 0.73 0.60
C TYR A 77 9.69 2.14 0.07
N LEU A 78 8.45 2.41 -0.33
CA LEU A 78 8.02 3.72 -0.79
C LEU A 78 7.41 4.47 0.39
N GLU A 79 8.16 5.46 0.92
CA GLU A 79 7.78 6.16 2.16
C GLU A 79 7.27 7.58 1.91
N ALA A 80 7.54 8.16 0.72
CA ALA A 80 7.23 9.56 0.43
C ALA A 80 5.73 9.91 0.49
N GLY A 81 4.84 8.93 0.38
CA GLY A 81 3.39 9.12 0.46
C GLY A 81 2.80 8.82 1.84
N GLN A 82 3.61 8.59 2.86
CA GLN A 82 3.15 8.27 4.22
C GLN A 82 2.55 9.50 4.91
N GLY A 83 1.38 9.32 5.52
CA GLY A 83 0.65 10.32 6.28
C GLY A 83 -0.07 9.70 7.48
N LEU A 84 -0.70 10.55 8.29
CA LEU A 84 -1.44 10.11 9.47
C LEU A 84 -2.64 9.24 9.08
N LEU A 85 -2.92 8.26 9.92
CA LEU A 85 -4.09 7.40 9.78
C LEU A 85 -5.41 8.20 9.81
N LEU A 86 -6.46 7.65 9.22
CA LEU A 86 -7.79 8.27 9.24
C LEU A 86 -8.37 8.26 10.66
N GLY A 87 -9.18 9.28 10.96
CA GLY A 87 -9.78 9.45 12.28
C GLY A 87 -8.85 10.07 13.32
N THR A 88 -7.66 10.51 12.93
CA THR A 88 -6.78 11.26 13.83
C THR A 88 -7.41 12.63 14.15
N PRO A 89 -7.43 13.06 15.43
CA PRO A 89 -8.03 14.33 15.78
C PRO A 89 -7.45 15.52 15.01
N PRO A 90 -8.27 16.52 14.61
CA PRO A 90 -7.79 17.70 13.92
C PRO A 90 -6.66 18.40 14.71
N GLY A 91 -5.62 18.83 14.00
CA GLY A 91 -4.47 19.51 14.61
C GLY A 91 -3.35 18.61 15.15
N THR A 92 -3.52 17.30 15.10
CA THR A 92 -2.48 16.34 15.55
C THR A 92 -1.30 16.26 14.58
N GLY A 93 -1.51 16.58 13.30
CA GLY A 93 -0.46 16.64 12.28
C GLY A 93 -0.66 17.85 11.39
N GLY A 94 0.33 18.72 11.32
CA GLY A 94 0.23 19.96 10.53
C GLY A 94 0.59 19.73 9.07
N GLY A 95 -0.38 19.59 8.19
CA GLY A 95 -0.12 19.62 6.74
C GLY A 95 -1.14 18.81 5.93
N SER A 96 -1.18 19.08 4.62
CA SER A 96 -1.94 18.26 3.66
C SER A 96 -1.30 16.87 3.53
N ARG A 97 -2.13 15.87 3.20
CA ARG A 97 -1.62 14.51 2.91
C ARG A 97 -0.60 14.54 1.79
N PRO A 98 0.49 13.78 1.91
CA PRO A 98 1.47 13.67 0.85
C PRO A 98 0.86 13.16 -0.45
N ASN A 99 1.30 13.71 -1.58
CA ASN A 99 1.00 13.22 -2.93
C ASN A 99 2.32 12.77 -3.56
N ALA A 100 2.69 11.53 -3.28
CA ALA A 100 3.94 11.00 -3.79
C ALA A 100 3.81 10.52 -5.23
N THR A 101 4.90 10.63 -5.98
CA THR A 101 5.01 10.14 -7.35
C THR A 101 6.28 9.31 -7.47
N GLU A 102 6.15 8.13 -8.05
CA GLU A 102 7.22 7.15 -8.19
C GLU A 102 7.24 6.59 -9.60
N PRO A 103 8.32 6.75 -10.38
CA PRO A 103 8.49 6.06 -11.64
C PRO A 103 8.65 4.55 -11.40
N LEU A 104 7.91 3.76 -12.15
CA LEU A 104 7.94 2.30 -12.05
C LEU A 104 8.66 1.72 -13.28
N PRO A 105 9.85 1.14 -13.13
CA PRO A 105 10.55 0.48 -14.23
C PRO A 105 9.74 -0.69 -14.80
N PRO A 106 9.87 -0.99 -16.11
CA PRO A 106 9.28 -2.19 -16.70
C PRO A 106 9.69 -3.46 -15.95
N GLY A 107 8.77 -4.42 -15.85
CA GLY A 107 9.01 -5.68 -15.13
C GLY A 107 9.07 -5.56 -13.62
N SER A 108 8.94 -4.36 -13.04
CA SER A 108 8.92 -4.20 -11.59
C SER A 108 7.65 -4.77 -10.98
N THR A 109 7.74 -5.17 -9.72
CA THR A 109 6.62 -5.67 -8.92
C THR A 109 6.38 -4.73 -7.73
N LEU A 110 5.15 -4.26 -7.58
CA LEU A 110 4.68 -3.50 -6.44
C LEU A 110 3.90 -4.42 -5.51
N LEU A 111 4.26 -4.42 -4.23
CA LEU A 111 3.57 -5.18 -3.19
C LEU A 111 2.94 -4.23 -2.17
N LEU A 112 1.68 -4.48 -1.84
CA LEU A 112 0.97 -3.84 -0.74
C LEU A 112 0.43 -4.93 0.18
N CYS A 113 0.58 -4.76 1.49
CA CYS A 113 0.07 -5.74 2.46
C CYS A 113 -0.48 -5.05 3.69
N THR A 114 -1.43 -5.70 4.36
CA THR A 114 -1.90 -5.29 5.67
C THR A 114 -0.84 -5.58 6.75
N ASP A 115 -0.92 -4.88 7.86
CA ASP A 115 -0.08 -5.03 9.05
C ASP A 115 -0.10 -6.46 9.59
N GLY A 116 -1.24 -7.17 9.49
CA GLY A 116 -1.33 -8.59 9.86
C GLY A 116 -0.31 -9.51 9.20
N LEU A 117 0.28 -9.13 8.06
CA LEU A 117 1.35 -9.90 7.43
C LEU A 117 2.72 -9.66 8.09
N ILE A 118 2.96 -8.47 8.62
CA ILE A 118 4.27 -8.01 9.10
C ILE A 118 4.38 -7.92 10.62
N GLU A 119 3.27 -7.62 11.30
CA GLU A 119 3.25 -7.50 12.75
C GLU A 119 3.08 -8.87 13.41
N VAL A 120 4.04 -9.19 14.27
CA VAL A 120 4.02 -10.42 15.08
C VAL A 120 4.21 -10.02 16.54
N PRO A 121 3.44 -10.55 17.47
CA PRO A 121 3.59 -10.27 18.89
C PRO A 121 5.05 -10.45 19.36
N GLY A 122 5.61 -9.42 19.99
CA GLY A 122 6.99 -9.42 20.48
C GLY A 122 8.07 -9.05 19.47
N SER A 123 7.69 -8.65 18.26
CA SER A 123 8.59 -8.11 17.22
C SER A 123 8.22 -6.66 16.92
N ASP A 124 9.20 -5.82 16.59
CA ASP A 124 8.95 -4.48 16.09
C ASP A 124 8.57 -4.49 14.59
N LEU A 125 7.97 -3.39 14.16
CA LEU A 125 7.53 -3.22 12.75
C LEU A 125 8.71 -3.28 11.78
N ASP A 126 9.86 -2.70 12.12
CA ASP A 126 11.04 -2.66 11.27
C ASP A 126 11.59 -4.07 11.00
N THR A 127 11.58 -4.92 12.03
CA THR A 127 11.93 -6.34 11.87
C THR A 127 10.95 -7.07 10.96
N GLY A 128 9.66 -6.79 11.07
CA GLY A 128 8.61 -7.35 10.19
C GLY A 128 8.81 -6.93 8.74
N LEU A 129 9.02 -5.63 8.50
CA LEU A 129 9.30 -5.08 7.18
C LEU A 129 10.59 -5.65 6.58
N ALA A 130 11.68 -5.73 7.34
CA ALA A 130 12.94 -6.31 6.87
C ALA A 130 12.79 -7.78 6.48
N ARG A 131 11.97 -8.53 7.20
CA ARG A 131 11.65 -9.93 6.89
C ARG A 131 10.83 -10.05 5.61
N LEU A 132 9.76 -9.26 5.48
CA LEU A 132 8.94 -9.21 4.27
C LEU A 132 9.80 -8.91 3.04
N ARG A 133 10.63 -7.85 3.10
CA ARG A 133 11.54 -7.46 2.03
C ARG A 133 12.46 -8.59 1.59
N ARG A 134 13.11 -9.27 2.54
CA ARG A 134 14.03 -10.39 2.26
C ARG A 134 13.31 -11.55 1.57
N HIS A 135 12.11 -11.93 2.03
CA HIS A 135 11.35 -13.03 1.43
C HIS A 135 10.75 -12.66 0.08
N ALA A 136 10.29 -11.43 -0.08
CA ALA A 136 9.77 -10.91 -1.34
C ALA A 136 10.87 -10.87 -2.41
N LEU A 137 12.08 -10.42 -2.06
CA LEU A 137 13.22 -10.42 -2.98
C LEU A 137 13.58 -11.84 -3.45
N ALA A 138 13.55 -12.82 -2.55
CA ALA A 138 13.81 -14.23 -2.88
C ALA A 138 12.75 -14.83 -3.83
N LEU A 139 11.59 -14.20 -3.95
CA LEU A 139 10.49 -14.61 -4.83
C LEU A 139 10.26 -13.65 -6.01
N ALA A 140 11.11 -12.64 -6.18
CA ALA A 140 10.88 -11.56 -7.14
C ALA A 140 10.72 -12.03 -8.60
N HIS A 141 11.37 -13.13 -8.97
CA HIS A 141 11.32 -13.70 -10.32
C HIS A 141 10.26 -14.79 -10.50
N GLU A 142 9.61 -15.21 -9.43
CA GLU A 142 8.55 -16.21 -9.49
C GLU A 142 7.26 -15.61 -10.14
N PRO A 143 6.38 -16.45 -10.70
CA PRO A 143 5.03 -16.05 -11.08
C PRO A 143 4.31 -15.37 -9.90
N LEU A 144 3.44 -14.37 -10.20
CA LEU A 144 2.74 -13.63 -9.15
C LEU A 144 1.91 -14.54 -8.23
N ASP A 145 1.26 -15.55 -8.78
CA ASP A 145 0.49 -16.51 -7.99
C ASP A 145 1.39 -17.25 -6.99
N THR A 146 2.56 -17.70 -7.45
CA THR A 146 3.56 -18.36 -6.60
C THR A 146 4.09 -17.41 -5.52
N LEU A 147 4.35 -16.14 -5.86
CA LEU A 147 4.78 -15.14 -4.91
C LEU A 147 3.69 -14.89 -3.84
N CYS A 148 2.44 -14.70 -4.27
CA CYS A 148 1.32 -14.46 -3.35
C CYS A 148 1.02 -15.64 -2.43
N ASP A 149 1.21 -16.86 -2.89
CA ASP A 149 1.00 -18.06 -2.08
C ASP A 149 2.16 -18.30 -1.10
N GLN A 150 3.40 -18.16 -1.56
CA GLN A 150 4.58 -18.50 -0.76
C GLN A 150 5.00 -17.39 0.20
N LEU A 151 4.78 -16.12 -0.13
CA LEU A 151 5.25 -15.02 0.71
C LEU A 151 4.59 -15.03 2.09
N PRO A 152 3.26 -15.13 2.24
CA PRO A 152 2.63 -15.28 3.55
C PRO A 152 3.09 -16.54 4.29
N ALA A 153 3.28 -17.66 3.58
CA ALA A 153 3.72 -18.92 4.18
C ALA A 153 5.14 -18.87 4.77
N ARG A 154 5.97 -17.92 4.32
CA ARG A 154 7.34 -17.68 4.85
C ARG A 154 7.37 -16.69 6.02
N MET A 155 6.25 -16.02 6.28
CA MET A 155 6.14 -15.12 7.42
C MET A 155 5.83 -15.90 8.70
N PRO A 156 6.28 -15.44 9.87
CA PRO A 156 5.99 -16.13 11.12
C PRO A 156 4.50 -16.19 11.39
N PRO A 157 3.99 -17.29 11.89
CA PRO A 157 2.61 -17.38 12.37
C PRO A 157 2.46 -16.55 13.66
N GLY A 158 1.25 -16.10 13.96
CA GLY A 158 0.92 -15.48 15.25
C GLY A 158 0.30 -14.09 15.16
N SER A 159 0.12 -13.54 13.97
CA SER A 159 -0.76 -12.38 13.83
C SER A 159 -2.21 -12.82 14.14
N THR A 160 -2.92 -11.97 14.88
CA THR A 160 -4.36 -12.09 15.13
C THR A 160 -5.17 -11.21 14.20
N ASP A 161 -4.50 -10.47 13.33
CA ASP A 161 -5.10 -9.54 12.39
C ASP A 161 -5.27 -10.16 11.00
N ASP A 162 -6.18 -9.58 10.22
CA ASP A 162 -6.47 -10.03 8.86
C ASP A 162 -5.26 -9.80 7.94
N VAL A 163 -4.87 -10.84 7.22
CA VAL A 163 -3.77 -10.79 6.26
C VAL A 163 -4.33 -10.59 4.85
N ALA A 164 -3.94 -9.49 4.21
CA ALA A 164 -4.16 -9.27 2.79
C ALA A 164 -2.83 -8.89 2.12
N LEU A 165 -2.61 -9.42 0.91
CA LEU A 165 -1.48 -9.13 0.06
C LEU A 165 -1.97 -8.85 -1.35
N LEU A 166 -1.56 -7.72 -1.91
CA LEU A 166 -1.76 -7.37 -3.32
C LEU A 166 -0.40 -7.27 -4.00
N ALA A 167 -0.22 -8.01 -5.08
CA ALA A 167 0.96 -7.93 -5.94
C ALA A 167 0.57 -7.48 -7.35
N LEU A 168 1.26 -6.48 -7.86
CA LEU A 168 1.10 -5.97 -9.22
C LEU A 168 2.47 -6.01 -9.92
N ARG A 169 2.55 -6.70 -11.05
CA ARG A 169 3.76 -6.71 -11.90
C ARG A 169 3.51 -5.97 -13.20
N LEU A 170 4.39 -5.02 -13.51
CA LEU A 170 4.35 -4.30 -14.76
C LEU A 170 4.84 -5.18 -15.92
N PRO A 171 4.30 -4.97 -17.13
CA PRO A 171 4.81 -5.63 -18.31
C PRO A 171 6.31 -5.33 -18.51
N SER A 172 7.06 -6.34 -18.92
CA SER A 172 8.40 -6.15 -19.48
C SER A 172 8.28 -5.72 -20.94
N PRO A 173 9.28 -5.03 -21.50
CA PRO A 173 9.29 -4.65 -22.92
C PRO A 173 9.13 -5.84 -23.86
#